data_4ab5c77a5f97414fb3ca26734de17c6e
#
_entry.id   4ab5c77a5f97414fb3ca26734de17c6e
#
_cell.length_a   1.000
_cell.length_b   1.000
_cell.length_c   1.000
_cell.angle_alpha   90.00
_cell.angle_beta   90.00
_cell.angle_gamma   90.00
#
_symmetry.space_group_name_H-M   'P 1'
#
loop_
_entity.id
_entity.type
_entity.pdbx_description
1 polymer ?
#
loop_
_entity_poly.entity_id
_entity_poly.type
_entity_poly.pdbx_seq_one_letter_code
_entity_poly.pdbx_strand_id
1 'polypeptide(L)'
;MKTIILTLSTLAFLSTTAFAETKPTVPAKDTNQIFKAASFSKTKHGWEGSCDTGEITTYKDLNGDGLKDAVISDYSTMCYGNTGVGYHIVSQQKTGTWKLIFENMGIPTFLQTKGKDGWPDIENGGPGFCVAVYRWNGQKYDVNRYEYQGKACTLDY
;
A
#
# COMPACT_ATOMS: atom_id res chain seq x y z
N MET A 1 -48.47 -26.52 -42.45
CA MET A 1 -47.59 -25.35 -42.39
C MET A 1 -46.99 -25.31 -41.01
N LYS A 2 -45.67 -25.64 -40.85
CA LYS A 2 -44.95 -25.58 -39.54
C LYS A 2 -44.13 -24.29 -39.50
N THR A 3 -44.48 -23.41 -38.59
CA THR A 3 -43.77 -22.14 -38.37
C THR A 3 -42.55 -22.41 -37.47
N ILE A 4 -41.35 -22.15 -38.02
CA ILE A 4 -40.09 -22.23 -37.29
C ILE A 4 -39.82 -20.85 -36.70
N ILE A 5 -39.80 -20.74 -35.35
CA ILE A 5 -39.41 -19.53 -34.62
C ILE A 5 -37.91 -19.60 -34.41
N LEU A 6 -37.17 -18.69 -35.06
CA LEU A 6 -35.73 -18.57 -34.90
C LEU A 6 -35.48 -17.59 -33.71
N THR A 7 -35.01 -18.09 -32.57
CA THR A 7 -34.61 -17.27 -31.42
C THR A 7 -33.18 -16.77 -31.63
N LEU A 8 -33.04 -15.47 -31.83
CA LEU A 8 -31.74 -14.79 -31.93
C LEU A 8 -31.18 -14.57 -30.54
N SER A 9 -30.13 -15.32 -30.19
CA SER A 9 -29.43 -15.19 -28.89
C SER A 9 -28.37 -14.09 -29.01
N THR A 10 -28.60 -12.93 -28.41
CA THR A 10 -27.62 -11.82 -28.36
C THR A 10 -26.60 -12.11 -27.26
N LEU A 11 -25.36 -12.40 -27.65
CA LEU A 11 -24.22 -12.50 -26.76
C LEU A 11 -23.79 -11.08 -26.35
N ALA A 12 -24.03 -10.69 -25.10
CA ALA A 12 -23.50 -9.46 -24.54
C ALA A 12 -22.02 -9.66 -24.16
N PHE A 13 -21.11 -9.00 -24.89
CA PHE A 13 -19.71 -8.91 -24.51
C PHE A 13 -19.55 -7.93 -23.34
N LEU A 14 -19.29 -8.43 -22.12
CA LEU A 14 -18.82 -7.60 -21.03
C LEU A 14 -17.35 -7.23 -21.33
N SER A 15 -17.12 -5.99 -21.75
CA SER A 15 -15.78 -5.41 -21.80
C SER A 15 -15.30 -5.09 -20.39
N THR A 16 -14.38 -5.88 -19.87
CA THR A 16 -13.64 -5.55 -18.63
C THR A 16 -12.65 -4.43 -18.96
N THR A 17 -12.96 -3.20 -18.57
CA THR A 17 -11.98 -2.10 -18.58
C THR A 17 -10.98 -2.35 -17.44
N ALA A 18 -9.74 -2.70 -17.80
CA ALA A 18 -8.63 -2.69 -16.87
C ALA A 18 -8.35 -1.22 -16.48
N PHE A 19 -8.61 -0.86 -15.23
CA PHE A 19 -8.18 0.42 -14.69
C PHE A 19 -6.67 0.36 -14.47
N ALA A 20 -5.91 1.08 -15.27
CA ALA A 20 -4.51 1.36 -14.97
C ALA A 20 -4.48 2.21 -13.70
N GLU A 21 -3.81 1.73 -12.67
CA GLU A 21 -3.61 2.47 -11.42
C GLU A 21 -2.74 3.69 -11.75
N THR A 22 -3.35 4.87 -11.72
CA THR A 22 -2.64 6.12 -12.04
C THR A 22 -1.84 6.57 -10.82
N LYS A 23 -0.56 6.93 -11.05
CA LYS A 23 0.30 7.51 -10.02
C LYS A 23 -0.40 8.72 -9.36
N PRO A 24 -0.40 8.83 -8.02
CA PRO A 24 -1.07 9.91 -7.34
C PRO A 24 -0.42 11.27 -7.65
N THR A 25 -1.23 12.30 -7.81
CA THR A 25 -0.75 13.68 -7.93
C THR A 25 -0.47 14.24 -6.53
N VAL A 26 0.80 14.53 -6.24
CA VAL A 26 1.26 15.04 -4.95
C VAL A 26 1.82 16.46 -5.13
N PRO A 27 1.38 17.46 -4.32
CA PRO A 27 1.94 18.79 -4.36
C PRO A 27 3.46 18.77 -4.09
N ALA A 28 4.24 19.62 -4.79
CA ALA A 28 5.69 19.64 -4.67
C ALA A 28 6.18 19.93 -3.24
N LYS A 29 5.43 20.76 -2.48
CA LYS A 29 5.71 21.02 -1.07
C LYS A 29 5.62 19.75 -0.23
N ASP A 30 4.54 18.97 -0.43
CA ASP A 30 4.30 17.75 0.33
C ASP A 30 5.29 16.65 -0.10
N THR A 31 5.56 16.52 -1.39
CA THR A 31 6.58 15.60 -1.91
C THR A 31 7.92 15.76 -1.18
N ASN A 32 8.41 16.99 -1.04
CA ASN A 32 9.67 17.25 -0.34
C ASN A 32 9.62 16.84 1.13
N GLN A 33 8.52 17.09 1.82
CA GLN A 33 8.36 16.79 3.24
C GLN A 33 8.17 15.29 3.49
N ILE A 34 7.38 14.62 2.65
CA ILE A 34 7.12 13.18 2.70
C ILE A 34 8.44 12.42 2.60
N PHE A 35 9.23 12.66 1.56
CA PHE A 35 10.50 11.96 1.38
C PHE A 35 11.50 12.25 2.50
N LYS A 36 11.61 13.50 2.97
CA LYS A 36 12.46 13.85 4.10
C LYS A 36 12.04 13.16 5.39
N ALA A 37 10.73 13.05 5.66
CA ALA A 37 10.22 12.36 6.85
C ALA A 37 10.56 10.87 6.86
N ALA A 38 10.72 10.26 5.69
CA ALA A 38 11.16 8.87 5.52
C ALA A 38 12.69 8.74 5.28
N SER A 39 13.46 9.80 5.56
CA SER A 39 14.93 9.81 5.44
C SER A 39 15.49 9.67 4.02
N PHE A 40 14.67 9.98 2.99
CA PHE A 40 15.15 10.07 1.61
C PHE A 40 15.80 11.43 1.34
N SER A 41 16.81 11.43 0.49
CA SER A 41 17.55 12.62 0.03
C SER A 41 17.30 12.87 -1.45
N LYS A 42 17.15 14.14 -1.85
CA LYS A 42 16.97 14.49 -3.25
C LYS A 42 18.31 14.49 -3.98
N THR A 43 18.40 13.72 -5.06
CA THR A 43 19.56 13.62 -5.94
C THR A 43 19.19 13.98 -7.39
N LYS A 44 20.15 13.88 -8.29
CA LYS A 44 19.89 14.02 -9.74
C LYS A 44 19.06 12.87 -10.33
N HIS A 45 19.01 11.73 -9.65
CA HIS A 45 18.26 10.55 -10.07
C HIS A 45 16.86 10.46 -9.47
N GLY A 46 16.54 11.31 -8.49
CA GLY A 46 15.25 11.32 -7.80
C GLY A 46 15.39 11.44 -6.30
N TRP A 47 14.50 10.82 -5.55
CA TRP A 47 14.57 10.72 -4.11
C TRP A 47 15.18 9.38 -3.72
N GLU A 48 16.42 9.39 -3.26
CA GLU A 48 17.17 8.19 -2.90
C GLU A 48 17.12 7.94 -1.39
N GLY A 49 16.71 6.73 -1.02
CA GLY A 49 16.79 6.17 0.33
C GLY A 49 18.10 5.41 0.54
N SER A 50 18.14 4.58 1.58
CA SER A 50 19.30 3.72 1.87
C SER A 50 19.46 2.57 0.86
N CYS A 51 18.37 2.17 0.20
CA CYS A 51 18.33 1.02 -0.70
C CYS A 51 18.21 1.40 -2.18
N ASP A 52 17.27 2.29 -2.51
CA ASP A 52 17.05 2.69 -3.91
C ASP A 52 16.26 4.01 -3.96
N THR A 53 15.88 4.39 -5.17
CA THR A 53 15.01 5.54 -5.43
C THR A 53 13.57 5.22 -5.03
N GLY A 54 13.01 6.08 -4.17
CA GLY A 54 11.63 5.95 -3.71
C GLY A 54 10.62 6.60 -4.66
N GLU A 55 9.43 6.02 -4.70
CA GLU A 55 8.26 6.53 -5.41
C GLU A 55 7.06 6.63 -4.47
N ILE A 56 6.32 7.76 -4.51
CA ILE A 56 5.04 7.85 -3.78
C ILE A 56 3.99 7.09 -4.57
N THR A 57 3.52 5.98 -4.00
CA THR A 57 2.53 5.07 -4.61
C THR A 57 1.12 5.34 -4.09
N THR A 58 0.99 5.94 -2.90
CA THR A 58 -0.30 6.32 -2.32
C THR A 58 -0.21 7.72 -1.71
N TYR A 59 -1.24 8.54 -1.92
CA TYR A 59 -1.40 9.86 -1.32
C TYR A 59 -2.87 10.13 -1.04
N LYS A 60 -3.33 9.78 0.16
CA LYS A 60 -4.72 9.93 0.60
C LYS A 60 -4.82 9.90 2.13
N ASP A 61 -5.96 10.23 2.67
CA ASP A 61 -6.29 10.00 4.07
C ASP A 61 -6.55 8.49 4.28
N LEU A 62 -5.71 7.82 5.05
CA LEU A 62 -5.79 6.38 5.30
C LEU A 62 -6.59 6.05 6.57
N ASN A 63 -6.53 6.93 7.56
CA ASN A 63 -7.12 6.71 8.88
C ASN A 63 -8.46 7.45 9.11
N GLY A 64 -8.83 8.38 8.23
CA GLY A 64 -10.08 9.13 8.30
C GLY A 64 -10.01 10.37 9.20
N ASP A 65 -8.82 10.91 9.47
CA ASP A 65 -8.64 12.10 10.32
C ASP A 65 -8.70 13.44 9.56
N GLY A 66 -8.88 13.38 8.23
CA GLY A 66 -8.96 14.53 7.34
C GLY A 66 -7.61 15.06 6.85
N LEU A 67 -6.50 14.49 7.31
CA LEU A 67 -5.15 14.81 6.86
C LEU A 67 -4.68 13.81 5.79
N LYS A 68 -3.61 14.13 5.08
CA LYS A 68 -3.06 13.24 4.07
C LYS A 68 -2.01 12.30 4.65
N ASP A 69 -2.03 11.08 4.16
CA ASP A 69 -0.99 10.09 4.36
C ASP A 69 -0.37 9.73 3.02
N ALA A 70 0.86 9.25 3.05
CA ALA A 70 1.57 8.80 1.87
C ALA A 70 2.25 7.46 2.11
N VAL A 71 2.32 6.65 1.05
CA VAL A 71 3.17 5.47 1.01
C VAL A 71 4.26 5.72 -0.03
N ILE A 72 5.51 5.57 0.39
CA ILE A 72 6.67 5.52 -0.48
C ILE A 72 7.04 4.05 -0.66
N SER A 73 7.27 3.62 -1.89
CA SER A 73 7.85 2.32 -2.19
C SER A 73 9.18 2.51 -2.88
N ASP A 74 10.15 1.66 -2.55
CA ASP A 74 11.43 1.53 -3.22
C ASP A 74 11.72 0.06 -3.55
N TYR A 75 12.50 -0.19 -4.61
CA TYR A 75 12.62 -1.51 -5.20
C TYR A 75 14.08 -1.93 -5.26
N SER A 76 14.45 -2.92 -4.45
CA SER A 76 15.81 -3.44 -4.40
C SER A 76 15.85 -4.90 -3.97
N THR A 77 16.22 -5.79 -4.87
CA THR A 77 16.44 -7.20 -4.53
C THR A 77 17.65 -7.39 -3.61
N MET A 78 18.59 -6.46 -3.63
CA MET A 78 19.76 -6.50 -2.74
C MET A 78 19.38 -6.20 -1.28
N CYS A 79 18.47 -5.25 -1.05
CA CYS A 79 17.99 -4.91 0.29
C CYS A 79 16.85 -5.81 0.78
N TYR A 80 15.94 -6.19 -0.12
CA TYR A 80 14.65 -6.82 0.22
C TYR A 80 14.54 -8.28 -0.23
N GLY A 81 15.64 -8.86 -0.73
CA GLY A 81 15.67 -10.24 -1.17
C GLY A 81 14.60 -10.56 -2.21
N ASN A 82 13.93 -11.71 -2.05
CA ASN A 82 12.90 -12.17 -2.98
C ASN A 82 11.62 -11.31 -2.99
N THR A 83 11.38 -10.53 -1.96
CA THR A 83 10.26 -9.57 -1.93
C THR A 83 10.50 -8.43 -2.91
N GLY A 84 11.75 -7.98 -3.04
CA GLY A 84 12.19 -6.98 -4.00
C GLY A 84 11.67 -5.56 -3.76
N VAL A 85 10.90 -5.33 -2.69
CA VAL A 85 10.26 -4.04 -2.41
C VAL A 85 10.25 -3.74 -0.91
N GLY A 86 10.53 -2.47 -0.57
CA GLY A 86 10.30 -1.87 0.72
C GLY A 86 9.23 -0.80 0.65
N TYR A 87 8.62 -0.46 1.78
CA TYR A 87 7.66 0.61 1.85
C TYR A 87 7.74 1.41 3.15
N HIS A 88 7.38 2.69 3.05
CA HIS A 88 7.40 3.65 4.16
C HIS A 88 6.05 4.37 4.21
N ILE A 89 5.38 4.36 5.35
CA ILE A 89 4.12 5.08 5.55
C ILE A 89 4.40 6.36 6.32
N VAL A 90 4.05 7.48 5.73
CA VAL A 90 4.27 8.82 6.27
C VAL A 90 2.94 9.52 6.45
N SER A 91 2.71 10.11 7.61
CA SER A 91 1.44 10.78 7.93
C SER A 91 1.64 12.27 8.17
N GLN A 92 0.75 13.08 7.63
CA GLN A 92 0.67 14.50 7.90
C GLN A 92 0.14 14.72 9.32
N GLN A 93 0.80 15.58 10.07
CA GLN A 93 0.41 15.94 11.43
C GLN A 93 -0.41 17.25 11.43
N LYS A 94 -1.22 17.46 12.47
CA LYS A 94 -2.01 18.72 12.64
C LYS A 94 -1.17 19.98 12.58
N THR A 95 0.12 19.89 12.86
CA THR A 95 1.10 20.98 12.73
C THR A 95 1.49 21.29 11.28
N GLY A 96 1.05 20.45 10.32
CA GLY A 96 1.43 20.55 8.92
C GLY A 96 2.79 19.90 8.60
N THR A 97 3.46 19.30 9.59
CA THR A 97 4.68 18.49 9.38
C THR A 97 4.32 17.07 8.99
N TRP A 98 5.30 16.31 8.49
CA TRP A 98 5.13 14.90 8.14
C TRP A 98 5.97 14.01 9.07
N LYS A 99 5.47 12.83 9.40
CA LYS A 99 6.13 11.88 10.30
C LYS A 99 6.08 10.48 9.70
N LEU A 100 7.22 9.79 9.68
CA LEU A 100 7.28 8.36 9.40
C LEU A 100 6.59 7.62 10.56
N ILE A 101 5.62 6.77 10.24
CA ILE A 101 4.84 6.00 11.25
C ILE A 101 5.07 4.50 11.14
N PHE A 102 5.47 4.03 9.96
CA PHE A 102 5.78 2.62 9.74
C PHE A 102 6.67 2.43 8.51
N GLU A 103 7.59 1.48 8.58
CA GLU A 103 8.37 1.02 7.44
C GLU A 103 8.56 -0.50 7.54
N ASN A 104 8.56 -1.16 6.39
CA ASN A 104 8.77 -2.61 6.32
C ASN A 104 9.20 -3.02 4.91
N MET A 105 9.70 -4.26 4.77
CA MET A 105 9.84 -4.91 3.47
C MET A 105 8.56 -5.68 3.16
N GLY A 106 8.10 -5.64 1.92
CA GLY A 106 6.87 -6.31 1.49
C GLY A 106 5.97 -5.41 0.67
N ILE A 107 4.80 -5.95 0.31
CA ILE A 107 3.75 -5.24 -0.42
C ILE A 107 2.61 -4.97 0.55
N PRO A 108 2.37 -3.71 0.96
CA PRO A 108 1.33 -3.41 1.93
C PRO A 108 -0.05 -3.49 1.29
N THR A 109 -0.94 -4.28 1.89
CA THR A 109 -2.38 -4.28 1.59
C THR A 109 -3.12 -3.70 2.78
N PHE A 110 -3.81 -2.57 2.58
CA PHE A 110 -4.61 -1.93 3.62
C PHE A 110 -5.97 -2.62 3.74
N LEU A 111 -6.22 -3.23 4.89
CA LEU A 111 -7.43 -4.00 5.15
C LEU A 111 -8.58 -3.09 5.64
N GLN A 112 -9.83 -3.61 5.58
CA GLN A 112 -10.99 -2.92 6.13
C GLN A 112 -11.01 -2.93 7.66
N THR A 113 -10.34 -3.90 8.30
CA THR A 113 -10.16 -3.94 9.75
C THR A 113 -9.22 -2.83 10.20
N LYS A 114 -9.47 -2.28 11.40
CA LYS A 114 -8.77 -1.08 11.87
C LYS A 114 -8.22 -1.27 13.28
N GLY A 115 -7.08 -0.63 13.52
CA GLY A 115 -6.52 -0.42 14.83
C GLY A 115 -7.05 0.87 15.49
N LYS A 116 -6.30 1.41 16.46
CA LYS A 116 -6.62 2.70 17.09
C LYS A 116 -6.56 3.84 16.07
N ASP A 117 -7.25 4.93 16.40
CA ASP A 117 -7.25 6.19 15.63
C ASP A 117 -7.67 6.00 14.15
N GLY A 118 -8.43 4.95 13.85
CA GLY A 118 -8.94 4.68 12.51
C GLY A 118 -7.93 4.09 11.52
N TRP A 119 -6.68 3.85 11.93
CA TRP A 119 -5.66 3.29 11.07
C TRP A 119 -6.00 1.89 10.58
N PRO A 120 -5.95 1.62 9.26
CA PRO A 120 -6.22 0.30 8.71
C PRO A 120 -5.16 -0.72 9.18
N ASP A 121 -5.57 -1.97 9.35
CA ASP A 121 -4.60 -3.05 9.46
C ASP A 121 -3.84 -3.18 8.15
N ILE A 122 -2.58 -3.62 8.23
CA ILE A 122 -1.71 -3.79 7.07
C ILE A 122 -1.32 -5.26 6.96
N GLU A 123 -1.84 -5.93 5.92
CA GLU A 123 -1.32 -7.23 5.51
C GLU A 123 -0.01 -6.99 4.77
N ASN A 124 1.07 -7.59 5.27
CA ASN A 124 2.39 -7.43 4.69
C ASN A 124 2.68 -8.55 3.71
N GLY A 125 2.23 -8.37 2.46
CA GLY A 125 2.41 -9.34 1.39
C GLY A 125 3.88 -9.57 1.02
N GLY A 126 4.13 -10.76 0.48
CA GLY A 126 5.46 -11.20 0.05
C GLY A 126 5.44 -12.68 -0.29
N PRO A 127 6.61 -13.28 -0.60
CA PRO A 127 6.70 -14.73 -0.81
C PRO A 127 6.39 -15.46 0.50
N GLY A 128 5.51 -16.46 0.44
CA GLY A 128 5.10 -17.27 1.59
C GLY A 128 3.61 -17.53 1.64
N PHE A 129 3.19 -18.33 2.62
CA PHE A 129 1.81 -18.78 2.78
C PHE A 129 1.14 -18.30 4.07
N CYS A 130 1.85 -17.55 4.88
CA CYS A 130 1.34 -17.05 6.15
C CYS A 130 2.01 -15.71 6.40
N VAL A 131 1.30 -14.62 6.13
CA VAL A 131 1.85 -13.26 6.18
C VAL A 131 1.40 -12.53 7.43
N ALA A 132 2.26 -11.67 7.96
CA ALA A 132 1.95 -10.86 9.13
C ALA A 132 0.93 -9.77 8.78
N VAL A 133 -0.06 -9.59 9.65
CA VAL A 133 -0.97 -8.45 9.64
C VAL A 133 -0.62 -7.55 10.82
N TYR A 134 -0.23 -6.33 10.51
CA TYR A 134 0.12 -5.31 11.49
C TYR A 134 -1.09 -4.47 11.86
N ARG A 135 -1.19 -4.08 13.12
CA ARG A 135 -2.25 -3.21 13.66
C ARG A 135 -1.66 -2.04 14.43
N TRP A 136 -2.21 -0.86 14.18
CA TRP A 136 -1.85 0.34 14.93
C TRP A 136 -2.36 0.28 16.37
N ASN A 137 -1.45 0.44 17.34
CA ASN A 137 -1.78 0.39 18.77
C ASN A 137 -1.97 1.78 19.42
N GLY A 138 -1.89 2.86 18.62
CA GLY A 138 -1.92 4.26 19.08
C GLY A 138 -0.53 4.90 19.13
N GLN A 139 0.54 4.13 18.95
CA GLN A 139 1.92 4.61 18.94
C GLN A 139 2.73 4.06 17.77
N LYS A 140 2.53 2.79 17.42
CA LYS A 140 3.23 2.08 16.35
C LYS A 140 2.35 0.95 15.79
N TYR A 141 2.75 0.44 14.63
CA TYR A 141 2.23 -0.81 14.10
C TYR A 141 3.00 -1.99 14.73
N ASP A 142 2.27 -2.95 15.30
CA ASP A 142 2.78 -4.22 15.80
C ASP A 142 2.08 -5.38 15.11
N VAL A 143 2.74 -6.55 15.03
CA VAL A 143 2.10 -7.78 14.54
C VAL A 143 0.90 -8.10 15.41
N ASN A 144 -0.26 -8.21 14.79
CA ASN A 144 -1.52 -8.53 15.46
C ASN A 144 -1.95 -9.98 15.23
N ARG A 145 -1.71 -10.50 14.02
CA ARG A 145 -2.05 -11.86 13.62
C ARG A 145 -1.29 -12.26 12.36
N TYR A 146 -1.44 -13.52 11.98
CA TYR A 146 -0.96 -14.03 10.69
C TYR A 146 -2.14 -14.55 9.88
N GLU A 147 -2.12 -14.26 8.57
CA GLU A 147 -3.17 -14.64 7.64
C GLU A 147 -2.60 -15.12 6.30
N TYR A 148 -3.39 -15.97 5.63
CA TYR A 148 -3.21 -16.30 4.22
C TYR A 148 -4.57 -16.29 3.53
N GLN A 149 -4.73 -15.44 2.52
CA GLN A 149 -5.99 -15.25 1.80
C GLN A 149 -7.19 -14.98 2.73
N GLY A 150 -7.00 -14.12 3.74
CA GLY A 150 -8.04 -13.75 4.70
C GLY A 150 -8.37 -14.83 5.75
N LYS A 151 -7.59 -15.93 5.83
CA LYS A 151 -7.74 -16.98 6.83
C LYS A 151 -6.56 -16.96 7.80
N ALA A 152 -6.85 -17.10 9.09
CA ALA A 152 -5.83 -17.21 10.11
C ALA A 152 -4.91 -18.42 9.85
N CYS A 153 -3.62 -18.23 10.05
CA CYS A 153 -2.60 -19.27 9.93
C CYS A 153 -1.55 -19.13 11.04
N THR A 154 -0.75 -20.17 11.21
CA THR A 154 0.40 -20.22 12.13
C THR A 154 1.69 -20.41 11.33
N LEU A 155 2.77 -19.82 11.81
CA LEU A 155 4.10 -20.11 11.27
C LEU A 155 4.57 -21.40 11.93
N ASP A 156 4.64 -22.47 11.16
CA ASP A 156 5.28 -23.71 11.59
C ASP A 156 6.79 -23.56 11.38
N TYR A 157 7.52 -23.49 12.50
CA TYR A 157 8.97 -23.47 12.53
C TYR A 157 9.55 -24.87 12.67
#